data_a339a4fcf6a024bfb14ace8b58bf8d58
#
_entry.id   a339a4fcf6a024bfb14ace8b58bf8d58
#
_cell.length_a   1.000
_cell.length_b   1.000
_cell.length_c   1.000
_cell.angle_alpha   90.00
_cell.angle_beta   90.00
_cell.angle_gamma   90.00
#
_symmetry.space_group_name_H-M   'P 1'
#
loop_
_entity.id
_entity.type
_entity.pdbx_description
1 polymer ?
#
loop_
_entity_poly.entity_id
_entity_poly.type
_entity_poly.pdbx_seq_one_letter_code
_entity_poly.pdbx_strand_id
1 'polypeptide(L)'
;MAPIRLICPGRLTPEALHRAYVGLAEAQGEQDVPILLLAQSDAHLSLGAAQRPGAELDRAACERLRIPVVQRALGGGLVWVDLGQLSYFFIFPPATRVRRAPELFALIAPWVIAVHAHFGLKVEARNGHDFWCQERKIGGTGAATIGRSLVLGGSFILDAQWASFVDCVAAPSHEFRTWLTEALQEGLCSWSQLLDRVVEPDAVLAVCPALLRAAGYELVLPTEPTETEQYAMGQAELEDVDWDQPVRRRVPAGIKLKAGAFLTEQHWPDGHWLRVWTENGTFRRVAGSAWSAGQGDTLTGLQPGLAQLREQLQEIAGKEALLWGERLLETAVWAD
;
A
#
# COMPACT_ATOMS: atom_id res chain seq x y z
N MET A 1 -4.09 32.15 4.70
CA MET A 1 -3.55 30.90 4.08
C MET A 1 -2.47 30.36 5.00
N ALA A 2 -2.39 29.03 5.15
CA ALA A 2 -1.34 28.41 5.96
C ALA A 2 -0.05 28.32 5.12
N PRO A 3 1.12 28.73 5.65
CA PRO A 3 2.36 28.63 4.90
C PRO A 3 2.75 27.17 4.70
N ILE A 4 3.35 26.85 3.55
CA ILE A 4 3.91 25.54 3.21
C ILE A 4 5.09 25.71 2.26
N ARG A 5 6.15 24.93 2.45
CA ARG A 5 7.26 24.81 1.50
C ARG A 5 7.01 23.64 0.55
N LEU A 6 7.27 23.86 -0.72
CA LEU A 6 7.22 22.81 -1.74
C LEU A 6 8.66 22.46 -2.19
N ILE A 7 9.07 21.21 -2.00
CA ILE A 7 10.39 20.72 -2.36
C ILE A 7 10.22 19.61 -3.40
N CYS A 8 10.90 19.72 -4.54
CA CYS A 8 10.80 18.78 -5.66
C CYS A 8 12.21 18.36 -6.12
N PRO A 9 12.86 17.40 -5.46
CA PRO A 9 14.24 17.00 -5.80
C PRO A 9 14.33 16.16 -7.09
N GLY A 10 13.20 15.86 -7.73
CA GLY A 10 13.17 15.03 -8.92
C GLY A 10 13.23 13.53 -8.62
N ARG A 11 14.01 12.79 -9.42
CA ARG A 11 14.21 11.34 -9.28
C ARG A 11 15.28 11.04 -8.24
N LEU A 12 14.97 10.12 -7.33
CA LEU A 12 15.84 9.67 -6.23
C LEU A 12 16.06 8.15 -6.32
N THR A 13 17.15 7.67 -5.70
CA THR A 13 17.29 6.23 -5.43
C THR A 13 16.27 5.80 -4.36
N PRO A 14 15.99 4.49 -4.21
CA PRO A 14 15.08 3.99 -3.18
C PRO A 14 15.40 4.51 -1.78
N GLU A 15 16.65 4.36 -1.35
CA GLU A 15 17.11 4.81 -0.03
C GLU A 15 17.06 6.34 0.09
N ALA A 16 17.44 7.08 -0.96
CA ALA A 16 17.43 8.54 -0.95
C ALA A 16 16.01 9.10 -0.81
N LEU A 17 15.00 8.46 -1.43
CA LEU A 17 13.60 8.84 -1.24
C LEU A 17 13.20 8.75 0.24
N HIS A 18 13.53 7.61 0.88
CA HIS A 18 13.15 7.38 2.27
C HIS A 18 13.95 8.25 3.24
N ARG A 19 15.25 8.45 3.00
CA ARG A 19 16.10 9.38 3.77
C ARG A 19 15.64 10.82 3.64
N ALA A 20 15.13 11.22 2.48
CA ALA A 20 14.69 12.59 2.25
C ALA A 20 13.57 13.01 3.21
N TYR A 21 12.47 12.26 3.28
CA TYR A 21 11.38 12.64 4.18
C TYR A 21 11.73 12.40 5.67
N VAL A 22 12.57 11.40 5.98
CA VAL A 22 13.04 11.17 7.35
C VAL A 22 13.91 12.33 7.82
N GLY A 23 14.95 12.67 7.07
CA GLY A 23 15.86 13.76 7.44
C GLY A 23 15.19 15.13 7.48
N LEU A 24 14.28 15.42 6.53
CA LEU A 24 13.48 16.63 6.59
C LEU A 24 12.60 16.68 7.85
N ALA A 25 12.02 15.57 8.27
CA ALA A 25 11.21 15.49 9.48
C ALA A 25 12.04 15.66 10.76
N GLU A 26 13.24 15.09 10.81
CA GLU A 26 14.19 15.22 11.93
C GLU A 26 14.76 16.64 12.06
N ALA A 27 14.98 17.30 10.93
CA ALA A 27 15.48 18.67 10.90
C ALA A 27 14.43 19.73 11.30
N GLN A 28 13.13 19.39 11.32
CA GLN A 28 12.06 20.34 11.63
C GLN A 28 12.15 20.87 13.07
N GLY A 29 12.25 22.19 13.17
CA GLY A 29 12.12 22.92 14.43
C GLY A 29 10.66 23.04 14.89
N GLU A 30 10.46 23.50 16.14
CA GLU A 30 9.13 23.57 16.78
C GLU A 30 8.11 24.37 15.99
N GLN A 31 8.52 25.50 15.42
CA GLN A 31 7.68 26.48 14.75
C GLN A 31 7.97 26.58 13.24
N ASP A 32 8.64 25.58 12.67
CA ASP A 32 8.95 25.58 11.25
C ASP A 32 7.69 25.48 10.39
N VAL A 33 7.84 25.80 9.13
CA VAL A 33 6.76 25.74 8.15
C VAL A 33 6.63 24.28 7.66
N PRO A 34 5.42 23.74 7.54
CA PRO A 34 5.21 22.43 6.93
C PRO A 34 5.86 22.33 5.55
N ILE A 35 6.31 21.12 5.22
CA ILE A 35 6.94 20.80 3.93
C ILE A 35 6.04 19.81 3.18
N LEU A 36 5.85 20.06 1.88
CA LEU A 36 5.42 19.04 0.92
C LEU A 36 6.60 18.67 0.06
N LEU A 37 7.06 17.44 0.20
CA LEU A 37 8.08 16.83 -0.65
C LEU A 37 7.39 16.02 -1.75
N LEU A 38 7.71 16.30 -3.02
CA LEU A 38 7.26 15.53 -4.20
C LEU A 38 8.47 14.94 -4.91
N ALA A 39 8.53 13.62 -5.06
CA ALA A 39 9.66 12.96 -5.69
C ALA A 39 9.25 11.69 -6.43
N GLN A 40 10.00 11.32 -7.46
CA GLN A 40 9.99 9.99 -8.06
C GLN A 40 11.11 9.14 -7.47
N SER A 41 10.96 7.83 -7.57
CA SER A 41 12.02 6.90 -7.18
C SER A 41 12.19 5.76 -8.17
N ASP A 42 13.39 5.22 -8.22
CA ASP A 42 13.66 3.96 -8.89
C ASP A 42 12.83 2.83 -8.28
N ALA A 43 12.62 1.76 -9.07
CA ALA A 43 11.80 0.63 -8.69
C ALA A 43 12.31 -0.06 -7.42
N HIS A 44 11.42 -0.24 -6.43
CA HIS A 44 11.71 -0.94 -5.19
C HIS A 44 10.45 -1.42 -4.46
N LEU A 45 10.67 -2.28 -3.49
CA LEU A 45 9.67 -2.71 -2.53
C LEU A 45 9.83 -1.92 -1.24
N SER A 46 8.77 -1.26 -0.81
CA SER A 46 8.74 -0.48 0.43
C SER A 46 7.91 -1.22 1.48
N LEU A 47 8.57 -1.79 2.49
CA LEU A 47 7.95 -2.42 3.64
C LEU A 47 7.48 -1.39 4.65
N GLY A 48 6.27 -1.55 5.18
CA GLY A 48 5.79 -0.73 6.30
C GLY A 48 6.57 -1.00 7.58
N ALA A 49 6.68 0.00 8.45
CA ALA A 49 7.49 -0.04 9.68
C ALA A 49 7.27 -1.29 10.56
N ALA A 50 6.06 -1.85 10.58
CA ALA A 50 5.73 -3.04 11.40
C ALA A 50 5.79 -4.38 10.64
N GLN A 51 6.13 -4.36 9.34
CA GLN A 51 6.18 -5.57 8.54
C GLN A 51 7.53 -6.30 8.69
N ARG A 52 7.50 -7.61 8.49
CA ARG A 52 8.69 -8.47 8.51
C ARG A 52 8.99 -8.94 7.09
N PRO A 53 10.21 -8.73 6.56
CA PRO A 53 10.52 -9.04 5.16
C PRO A 53 10.24 -10.51 4.83
N GLY A 54 10.67 -11.45 5.65
CA GLY A 54 10.45 -12.89 5.42
C GLY A 54 8.98 -13.35 5.52
N ALA A 55 8.08 -12.50 6.03
CA ALA A 55 6.63 -12.75 6.02
C ALA A 55 5.97 -12.32 4.71
N GLU A 56 6.48 -11.26 4.10
CA GLU A 56 5.83 -10.58 2.98
C GLU A 56 6.50 -10.92 1.63
N LEU A 57 7.81 -11.20 1.63
CA LEU A 57 8.65 -11.26 0.45
C LEU A 57 9.39 -12.58 0.29
N ASP A 58 9.56 -12.99 -0.96
CA ASP A 58 10.47 -14.04 -1.41
C ASP A 58 11.87 -13.41 -1.63
N ARG A 59 12.76 -13.63 -0.66
CA ARG A 59 14.14 -13.09 -0.70
C ARG A 59 14.88 -13.48 -1.98
N ALA A 60 14.79 -14.76 -2.39
CA ALA A 60 15.49 -15.25 -3.56
C ALA A 60 14.96 -14.60 -4.85
N ALA A 61 13.65 -14.32 -4.92
CA ALA A 61 13.07 -13.60 -6.04
C ALA A 61 13.52 -12.14 -6.08
N CYS A 62 13.53 -11.44 -4.95
CA CYS A 62 14.03 -10.06 -4.86
C CYS A 62 15.48 -9.97 -5.31
N GLU A 63 16.36 -10.87 -4.83
CA GLU A 63 17.78 -10.93 -5.21
C GLU A 63 17.96 -11.24 -6.71
N ARG A 64 17.25 -12.24 -7.23
CA ARG A 64 17.30 -12.63 -8.66
C ARG A 64 16.87 -11.49 -9.59
N LEU A 65 15.81 -10.78 -9.23
CA LEU A 65 15.26 -9.67 -10.00
C LEU A 65 15.98 -8.35 -9.72
N ARG A 66 16.90 -8.33 -8.75
CA ARG A 66 17.63 -7.14 -8.31
C ARG A 66 16.71 -5.99 -7.90
N ILE A 67 15.61 -6.33 -7.23
CA ILE A 67 14.67 -5.35 -6.71
C ILE A 67 15.09 -4.97 -5.28
N PRO A 68 15.46 -3.71 -5.04
CA PRO A 68 15.77 -3.22 -3.71
C PRO A 68 14.56 -3.35 -2.77
N VAL A 69 14.82 -3.63 -1.51
CA VAL A 69 13.80 -3.65 -0.45
C VAL A 69 14.21 -2.60 0.59
N VAL A 70 13.29 -1.73 0.96
CA VAL A 70 13.53 -0.68 1.96
C VAL A 70 12.47 -0.77 3.06
N GLN A 71 12.91 -0.81 4.31
CA GLN A 71 12.04 -0.67 5.48
C GLN A 71 11.74 0.81 5.68
N ARG A 72 10.49 1.24 5.44
CA ARG A 72 10.11 2.64 5.61
C ARG A 72 9.69 2.97 7.03
N ALA A 73 9.96 4.20 7.47
CA ALA A 73 9.50 4.70 8.77
C ALA A 73 7.97 4.85 8.87
N LEU A 74 7.26 4.91 7.74
CA LEU A 74 5.80 5.05 7.71
C LEU A 74 5.11 3.71 7.90
N GLY A 75 3.94 3.73 8.55
CA GLY A 75 3.07 2.56 8.66
C GLY A 75 2.45 2.11 7.34
N GLY A 76 1.63 1.08 7.42
CA GLY A 76 0.93 0.47 6.28
C GLY A 76 1.54 -0.86 5.83
N GLY A 77 1.02 -1.41 4.74
CA GLY A 77 1.45 -2.68 4.14
C GLY A 77 2.61 -2.54 3.15
N LEU A 78 2.94 -3.65 2.49
CA LEU A 78 3.92 -3.69 1.41
C LEU A 78 3.44 -2.84 0.22
N VAL A 79 4.33 -2.02 -0.33
CA VAL A 79 4.05 -1.13 -1.46
C VAL A 79 5.13 -1.31 -2.53
N TRP A 80 4.72 -1.35 -3.79
CA TRP A 80 5.59 -1.18 -4.94
C TRP A 80 5.73 0.30 -5.26
N VAL A 81 6.95 0.76 -5.44
CA VAL A 81 7.27 2.14 -5.87
C VAL A 81 8.14 2.06 -7.09
N ASP A 82 7.85 2.88 -8.11
CA ASP A 82 8.64 2.99 -9.33
C ASP A 82 8.46 4.37 -9.99
N LEU A 83 9.05 4.55 -11.18
CA LEU A 83 8.95 5.78 -11.95
C LEU A 83 7.54 6.08 -12.48
N GLY A 84 6.64 5.10 -12.48
CA GLY A 84 5.22 5.28 -12.78
C GLY A 84 4.43 5.92 -11.65
N GLN A 85 5.10 6.35 -10.58
CA GLN A 85 4.48 6.99 -9.43
C GLN A 85 5.17 8.30 -9.08
N LEU A 86 4.37 9.26 -8.61
CA LEU A 86 4.87 10.48 -7.97
C LEU A 86 4.54 10.41 -6.50
N SER A 87 5.55 10.19 -5.66
CA SER A 87 5.41 10.15 -4.21
C SER A 87 5.25 11.55 -3.64
N TYR A 88 4.38 11.68 -2.64
CA TYR A 88 4.21 12.92 -1.87
C TYR A 88 4.35 12.64 -0.37
N PHE A 89 5.03 13.55 0.34
CA PHE A 89 5.16 13.50 1.78
C PHE A 89 4.86 14.87 2.37
N PHE A 90 3.80 14.94 3.18
CA PHE A 90 3.52 16.09 4.01
C PHE A 90 4.22 15.92 5.34
N ILE A 91 5.10 16.86 5.67
CA ILE A 91 5.92 16.87 6.88
C ILE A 91 5.48 18.07 7.70
N PHE A 92 4.92 17.80 8.88
CA PHE A 92 4.38 18.83 9.76
C PHE A 92 5.27 18.99 10.99
N PRO A 93 5.58 20.25 11.38
CA PRO A 93 6.43 20.53 12.53
C PRO A 93 5.81 20.09 13.87
N PRO A 94 6.60 19.97 14.94
CA PRO A 94 6.15 19.52 16.25
C PRO A 94 4.99 20.32 16.85
N ALA A 95 4.90 21.62 16.57
CA ALA A 95 3.80 22.48 17.04
C ALA A 95 2.44 22.21 16.36
N THR A 96 2.39 21.37 15.33
CA THR A 96 1.12 21.04 14.67
C THR A 96 0.13 20.42 15.65
N ARG A 97 -1.09 20.97 15.70
CA ARG A 97 -2.11 20.55 16.66
C ARG A 97 -2.71 19.17 16.36
N VAL A 98 -2.72 18.76 15.08
CA VAL A 98 -3.18 17.46 14.64
C VAL A 98 -2.18 16.41 15.10
N ARG A 99 -2.66 15.28 15.63
CA ARG A 99 -1.79 14.23 16.20
C ARG A 99 -2.10 12.82 15.70
N ARG A 100 -3.27 12.62 15.10
CA ARG A 100 -3.71 11.30 14.66
C ARG A 100 -3.69 11.19 13.14
N ALA A 101 -3.31 10.03 12.62
CA ALA A 101 -3.22 9.77 11.18
C ALA A 101 -4.53 10.07 10.41
N PRO A 102 -5.75 9.73 10.89
CA PRO A 102 -6.97 10.10 10.19
C PRO A 102 -7.21 11.62 10.10
N GLU A 103 -6.77 12.38 11.09
CA GLU A 103 -6.87 13.85 11.07
C GLU A 103 -5.89 14.46 10.07
N LEU A 104 -4.66 13.93 9.99
CA LEU A 104 -3.69 14.31 8.97
C LEU A 104 -4.21 13.98 7.58
N PHE A 105 -4.78 12.80 7.40
CA PHE A 105 -5.39 12.41 6.13
C PHE A 105 -6.51 13.38 5.74
N ALA A 106 -7.43 13.71 6.65
CA ALA A 106 -8.51 14.64 6.39
C ALA A 106 -8.00 16.05 6.00
N LEU A 107 -6.86 16.46 6.56
CA LEU A 107 -6.23 17.75 6.25
C LEU A 107 -5.68 17.79 4.81
N ILE A 108 -5.07 16.71 4.34
CA ILE A 108 -4.40 16.68 3.03
C ILE A 108 -5.29 16.14 1.89
N ALA A 109 -6.31 15.34 2.21
CA ALA A 109 -7.16 14.69 1.22
C ALA A 109 -7.81 15.66 0.21
N PRO A 110 -8.28 16.85 0.61
CA PRO A 110 -8.83 17.82 -0.35
C PRO A 110 -7.86 18.21 -1.45
N TRP A 111 -6.57 18.41 -1.11
CA TRP A 111 -5.54 18.70 -2.11
C TRP A 111 -5.26 17.51 -3.02
N VAL A 112 -5.11 16.30 -2.46
CA VAL A 112 -4.88 15.08 -3.27
C VAL A 112 -6.05 14.85 -4.24
N ILE A 113 -7.30 15.01 -3.78
CA ILE A 113 -8.50 14.92 -4.61
C ILE A 113 -8.49 16.00 -5.71
N ALA A 114 -8.10 17.24 -5.39
CA ALA A 114 -8.04 18.33 -6.36
C ALA A 114 -7.00 18.06 -7.45
N VAL A 115 -5.86 17.44 -7.11
CA VAL A 115 -4.86 17.02 -8.10
C VAL A 115 -5.45 15.98 -9.05
N HIS A 116 -6.09 14.95 -8.55
CA HIS A 116 -6.78 13.96 -9.41
C HIS A 116 -7.87 14.61 -10.29
N ALA A 117 -8.68 15.49 -9.70
CA ALA A 117 -9.78 16.16 -10.40
C ALA A 117 -9.29 17.07 -11.54
N HIS A 118 -8.12 17.71 -11.38
CA HIS A 118 -7.49 18.53 -12.41
C HIS A 118 -7.23 17.72 -13.70
N PHE A 119 -6.90 16.44 -13.56
CA PHE A 119 -6.68 15.53 -14.69
C PHE A 119 -7.94 14.77 -15.13
N GLY A 120 -9.12 15.08 -14.55
CA GLY A 120 -10.40 14.51 -14.94
C GLY A 120 -10.82 13.26 -14.16
N LEU A 121 -10.11 12.90 -13.08
CA LEU A 121 -10.41 11.74 -12.24
C LEU A 121 -11.28 12.13 -11.06
N LYS A 122 -12.43 11.47 -10.89
CA LYS A 122 -13.31 11.64 -9.74
C LYS A 122 -12.89 10.68 -8.64
N VAL A 123 -12.18 11.19 -7.65
CA VAL A 123 -11.60 10.42 -6.56
C VAL A 123 -12.31 10.72 -5.25
N GLU A 124 -12.52 9.70 -4.45
CA GLU A 124 -13.10 9.76 -3.11
C GLU A 124 -12.08 9.31 -2.06
N ALA A 125 -12.07 9.99 -0.92
CA ALA A 125 -11.32 9.55 0.25
C ALA A 125 -12.15 8.52 1.04
N ARG A 126 -11.57 7.35 1.33
CA ARG A 126 -12.24 6.28 2.09
C ARG A 126 -11.35 5.79 3.24
N ASN A 127 -11.96 5.25 4.27
CA ASN A 127 -11.30 4.59 5.41
C ASN A 127 -10.25 5.43 6.16
N GLY A 128 -10.19 6.75 5.93
CA GLY A 128 -9.22 7.64 6.56
C GLY A 128 -7.76 7.46 6.11
N HIS A 129 -7.51 6.73 5.03
CA HIS A 129 -6.15 6.51 4.49
C HIS A 129 -6.09 6.10 3.02
N ASP A 130 -7.22 5.89 2.34
CA ASP A 130 -7.28 5.42 0.96
C ASP A 130 -7.99 6.40 0.03
N PHE A 131 -7.57 6.42 -1.23
CA PHE A 131 -8.23 7.12 -2.33
C PHE A 131 -8.79 6.11 -3.34
N TRP A 132 -10.01 6.34 -3.78
CA TRP A 132 -10.77 5.42 -4.62
C TRP A 132 -11.34 6.13 -5.85
N CYS A 133 -11.31 5.44 -6.98
CA CYS A 133 -11.93 5.87 -8.24
C CYS A 133 -12.62 4.67 -8.90
N GLN A 134 -13.90 4.80 -9.27
CA GLN A 134 -14.67 3.71 -9.90
C GLN A 134 -14.55 2.36 -9.17
N GLU A 135 -14.74 2.38 -7.84
CA GLU A 135 -14.65 1.21 -6.95
C GLU A 135 -13.27 0.51 -6.91
N ARG A 136 -12.23 1.13 -7.45
CA ARG A 136 -10.84 0.67 -7.36
C ARG A 136 -10.00 1.67 -6.57
N LYS A 137 -9.04 1.15 -5.81
CA LYS A 137 -8.10 1.98 -5.07
C LYS A 137 -7.07 2.58 -6.03
N ILE A 138 -6.94 3.91 -6.02
CA ILE A 138 -6.03 4.69 -6.86
C ILE A 138 -4.85 5.28 -6.05
N GLY A 139 -4.88 5.14 -4.75
CA GLY A 139 -3.82 5.59 -3.85
C GLY A 139 -4.09 5.21 -2.41
N GLY A 140 -3.05 5.23 -1.61
CA GLY A 140 -3.12 5.01 -0.18
C GLY A 140 -2.09 5.86 0.54
N THR A 141 -2.26 6.03 1.84
CA THR A 141 -1.34 6.81 2.67
C THR A 141 -0.84 6.00 3.85
N GLY A 142 0.39 6.32 4.27
CA GLY A 142 0.97 5.89 5.53
C GLY A 142 1.37 7.10 6.35
N ALA A 143 1.32 6.99 7.67
CA ALA A 143 1.72 8.06 8.56
C ALA A 143 2.62 7.54 9.67
N ALA A 144 3.48 8.43 10.19
CA ALA A 144 4.30 8.20 11.38
C ALA A 144 4.65 9.51 12.07
N THR A 145 5.07 9.39 13.32
CA THR A 145 5.85 10.44 13.98
C THR A 145 7.33 10.09 13.80
N ILE A 146 8.09 10.97 13.19
CA ILE A 146 9.53 10.83 12.95
C ILE A 146 10.23 11.94 13.74
N GLY A 147 11.10 11.57 14.66
CA GLY A 147 11.57 12.51 15.66
C GLY A 147 10.38 13.10 16.43
N ARG A 148 10.11 14.40 16.25
CA ARG A 148 8.96 15.12 16.84
C ARG A 148 7.94 15.56 15.81
N SER A 149 8.22 15.35 14.53
CA SER A 149 7.41 15.78 13.39
C SER A 149 6.41 14.72 12.96
N LEU A 150 5.29 15.14 12.41
CA LEU A 150 4.29 14.23 11.84
C LEU A 150 4.47 14.14 10.34
N VAL A 151 4.58 12.94 9.83
CA VAL A 151 4.72 12.68 8.39
C VAL A 151 3.54 11.86 7.90
N LEU A 152 2.95 12.30 6.79
CA LEU A 152 1.99 11.52 6.02
C LEU A 152 2.46 11.45 4.58
N GLY A 153 2.68 10.23 4.11
CA GLY A 153 3.13 9.97 2.75
C GLY A 153 2.16 9.12 1.96
N GLY A 154 2.16 9.29 0.66
CA GLY A 154 1.42 8.51 -0.33
C GLY A 154 2.00 8.71 -1.72
N SER A 155 1.31 8.20 -2.75
CA SER A 155 1.71 8.43 -4.14
C SER A 155 0.51 8.57 -5.07
N PHE A 156 0.69 9.37 -6.13
CA PHE A 156 -0.13 9.33 -7.31
C PHE A 156 0.36 8.17 -8.19
N ILE A 157 -0.49 7.18 -8.41
CA ILE A 157 -0.18 6.03 -9.26
C ILE A 157 -0.50 6.42 -10.70
N LEU A 158 0.48 7.02 -11.39
CA LEU A 158 0.31 7.54 -12.75
C LEU A 158 0.27 6.40 -13.76
N ASP A 159 1.16 5.42 -13.58
CA ASP A 159 1.15 4.15 -14.31
C ASP A 159 1.48 3.00 -13.35
N ALA A 160 1.02 1.79 -13.64
CA ALA A 160 1.18 0.66 -12.73
C ALA A 160 1.79 -0.54 -13.43
N GLN A 161 2.92 -1.02 -12.91
CA GLN A 161 3.65 -2.20 -13.38
C GLN A 161 3.75 -3.25 -12.26
N TRP A 162 2.73 -4.11 -12.12
CA TRP A 162 2.60 -5.02 -10.98
C TRP A 162 3.38 -6.35 -11.10
N ALA A 163 3.92 -6.69 -12.29
CA ALA A 163 4.52 -8.00 -12.52
C ALA A 163 5.68 -8.29 -11.54
N SER A 164 6.66 -7.37 -11.46
CA SER A 164 7.82 -7.55 -10.56
C SER A 164 7.41 -7.56 -9.09
N PHE A 165 6.37 -6.81 -8.71
CA PHE A 165 5.81 -6.86 -7.36
C PHE A 165 5.31 -8.26 -7.01
N VAL A 166 4.44 -8.84 -7.87
CA VAL A 166 3.87 -10.17 -7.66
C VAL A 166 4.94 -11.25 -7.58
N ASP A 167 5.98 -11.15 -8.43
CA ASP A 167 7.09 -12.11 -8.42
C ASP A 167 7.89 -12.09 -7.12
N CYS A 168 7.97 -10.94 -6.45
CA CYS A 168 8.69 -10.78 -5.19
C CYS A 168 7.85 -11.10 -3.94
N VAL A 169 6.53 -11.22 -4.04
CA VAL A 169 5.69 -11.58 -2.89
C VAL A 169 5.94 -13.02 -2.46
N ALA A 170 6.00 -13.26 -1.15
CA ALA A 170 6.09 -14.61 -0.56
C ALA A 170 4.79 -15.38 -0.80
N ALA A 171 4.71 -16.07 -1.92
CA ALA A 171 3.54 -16.82 -2.34
C ALA A 171 3.74 -18.33 -2.13
N PRO A 172 2.74 -19.04 -1.57
CA PRO A 172 2.82 -20.48 -1.34
C PRO A 172 2.84 -21.30 -2.63
N SER A 173 2.25 -20.79 -3.72
CA SER A 173 2.16 -21.47 -5.01
C SER A 173 2.18 -20.51 -6.19
N HIS A 174 2.34 -21.07 -7.41
CA HIS A 174 2.21 -20.30 -8.66
C HIS A 174 0.78 -19.78 -8.86
N GLU A 175 -0.21 -20.59 -8.58
CA GLU A 175 -1.62 -20.25 -8.71
C GLU A 175 -2.03 -19.15 -7.70
N PHE A 176 -1.39 -19.09 -6.53
CA PHE A 176 -1.56 -17.97 -5.61
C PHE A 176 -1.11 -16.64 -6.26
N ARG A 177 0.04 -16.65 -6.97
CA ARG A 177 0.51 -15.45 -7.70
C ARG A 177 -0.46 -15.05 -8.81
N THR A 178 -1.05 -16.02 -9.50
CA THR A 178 -2.09 -15.75 -10.52
C THR A 178 -3.28 -15.01 -9.89
N TRP A 179 -3.82 -15.54 -8.80
CA TRP A 179 -4.93 -14.89 -8.09
C TRP A 179 -4.55 -13.54 -7.50
N LEU A 180 -3.32 -13.39 -7.02
CA LEU A 180 -2.80 -12.11 -6.56
C LEU A 180 -2.77 -11.08 -7.70
N THR A 181 -2.32 -11.47 -8.87
CA THR A 181 -2.32 -10.59 -10.06
C THR A 181 -3.74 -10.15 -10.42
N GLU A 182 -4.68 -11.08 -10.51
CA GLU A 182 -6.09 -10.80 -10.77
C GLU A 182 -6.68 -9.86 -9.72
N ALA A 183 -6.43 -10.12 -8.44
CA ALA A 183 -6.92 -9.32 -7.33
C ALA A 183 -6.35 -7.88 -7.33
N LEU A 184 -5.08 -7.71 -7.70
CA LEU A 184 -4.48 -6.38 -7.85
C LEU A 184 -5.11 -5.64 -9.04
N GLN A 185 -5.32 -6.30 -10.17
CA GLN A 185 -5.95 -5.71 -11.36
C GLN A 185 -7.41 -5.30 -11.11
N GLU A 186 -8.16 -6.12 -10.35
CA GLU A 186 -9.54 -5.80 -9.97
C GLU A 186 -9.62 -4.70 -8.89
N GLY A 187 -8.72 -4.72 -7.93
CA GLY A 187 -8.77 -3.89 -6.73
C GLY A 187 -8.04 -2.56 -6.82
N LEU A 188 -7.05 -2.44 -7.71
CA LEU A 188 -6.23 -1.25 -7.88
C LEU A 188 -6.39 -0.66 -9.28
N CYS A 189 -6.06 0.62 -9.42
CA CYS A 189 -5.99 1.27 -10.72
C CYS A 189 -4.92 2.37 -10.75
N SER A 190 -4.44 2.69 -11.96
CA SER A 190 -3.58 3.83 -12.23
C SER A 190 -4.30 4.89 -13.07
N TRP A 191 -3.69 6.06 -13.16
CA TRP A 191 -4.20 7.13 -14.01
C TRP A 191 -4.20 6.72 -15.48
N SER A 192 -3.13 6.08 -15.96
CA SER A 192 -3.02 5.61 -17.35
C SER A 192 -4.19 4.71 -17.75
N GLN A 193 -4.59 3.78 -16.86
CA GLN A 193 -5.72 2.87 -17.07
C GLN A 193 -7.09 3.59 -17.09
N LEU A 194 -7.24 4.67 -16.31
CA LEU A 194 -8.52 5.39 -16.21
C LEU A 194 -8.69 6.48 -17.26
N LEU A 195 -7.56 7.06 -17.72
CA LEU A 195 -7.55 8.18 -18.65
C LEU A 195 -7.27 7.74 -20.11
N ASP A 196 -6.94 6.48 -20.31
CA ASP A 196 -6.48 5.93 -21.60
C ASP A 196 -5.32 6.76 -22.22
N ARG A 197 -4.46 7.30 -21.36
CA ARG A 197 -3.25 8.04 -21.73
C ARG A 197 -2.27 8.10 -20.56
N VAL A 198 -1.00 8.23 -20.86
CA VAL A 198 0.03 8.47 -19.86
C VAL A 198 0.01 9.95 -19.45
N VAL A 199 0.13 10.19 -18.14
CA VAL A 199 0.35 11.51 -17.57
C VAL A 199 1.76 11.52 -16.99
N GLU A 200 2.61 12.39 -17.53
CA GLU A 200 3.98 12.51 -17.06
C GLU A 200 4.03 13.20 -15.68
N PRO A 201 4.94 12.80 -14.79
CA PRO A 201 5.11 13.40 -13.48
C PRO A 201 5.30 14.92 -13.51
N ASP A 202 6.02 15.44 -14.49
CA ASP A 202 6.24 16.88 -14.66
C ASP A 202 4.93 17.65 -14.89
N ALA A 203 3.95 17.05 -15.57
CA ALA A 203 2.64 17.65 -15.74
C ALA A 203 1.89 17.78 -14.39
N VAL A 204 2.07 16.79 -13.49
CA VAL A 204 1.50 16.84 -12.13
C VAL A 204 2.24 17.89 -11.29
N LEU A 205 3.56 17.90 -11.34
CA LEU A 205 4.39 18.88 -10.61
C LEU A 205 4.04 20.31 -11.00
N ALA A 206 3.81 20.57 -12.28
CA ALA A 206 3.50 21.90 -12.80
C ALA A 206 2.19 22.49 -12.23
N VAL A 207 1.20 21.67 -11.91
CA VAL A 207 -0.10 22.13 -11.38
C VAL A 207 -0.16 22.20 -9.85
N CYS A 208 0.72 21.48 -9.16
CA CYS A 208 0.74 21.42 -7.69
C CYS A 208 0.78 22.79 -7.00
N PRO A 209 1.61 23.77 -7.43
CA PRO A 209 1.64 25.10 -6.81
C PRO A 209 0.31 25.85 -6.85
N ALA A 210 -0.40 25.78 -7.98
CA ALA A 210 -1.71 26.41 -8.13
C ALA A 210 -2.77 25.72 -7.28
N LEU A 211 -2.77 24.39 -7.25
CA LEU A 211 -3.73 23.60 -6.46
C LEU A 211 -3.48 23.71 -4.95
N LEU A 212 -2.23 23.88 -4.50
CA LEU A 212 -1.93 24.20 -3.10
C LEU A 212 -2.53 25.54 -2.69
N ARG A 213 -2.36 26.59 -3.53
CA ARG A 213 -2.97 27.89 -3.26
C ARG A 213 -4.49 27.82 -3.21
N ALA A 214 -5.11 27.09 -4.14
CA ALA A 214 -6.55 26.85 -4.16
C ALA A 214 -7.04 26.10 -2.91
N ALA A 215 -6.21 25.20 -2.35
CA ALA A 215 -6.48 24.50 -1.10
C ALA A 215 -6.22 25.35 0.17
N GLY A 216 -5.86 26.64 0.02
CA GLY A 216 -5.67 27.56 1.14
C GLY A 216 -4.23 27.64 1.68
N TYR A 217 -3.26 27.09 0.97
CA TYR A 217 -1.85 27.21 1.33
C TYR A 217 -1.18 28.41 0.67
N GLU A 218 -0.20 28.97 1.36
CA GLU A 218 0.71 29.99 0.84
C GLU A 218 2.09 29.36 0.65
N LEU A 219 2.57 29.33 -0.59
CA LEU A 219 3.90 28.79 -0.89
C LEU A 219 4.98 29.77 -0.42
N VAL A 220 5.90 29.29 0.39
CA VAL A 220 7.00 30.06 0.94
C VAL A 220 8.36 29.47 0.56
N LEU A 221 9.40 30.28 0.60
CA LEU A 221 10.78 29.91 0.33
C LEU A 221 11.47 29.34 1.59
N PRO A 222 12.55 28.57 1.41
CA PRO A 222 13.15 28.10 0.15
C PRO A 222 12.40 26.92 -0.43
N THR A 223 12.45 26.75 -1.75
CA THR A 223 11.91 25.58 -2.48
C THR A 223 12.90 24.41 -2.57
N GLU A 224 14.14 24.67 -2.17
CA GLU A 224 15.20 23.66 -2.05
C GLU A 224 15.46 23.37 -0.57
N PRO A 225 15.95 22.18 -0.23
CA PRO A 225 16.40 21.89 1.12
C PRO A 225 17.55 22.84 1.54
N THR A 226 17.49 23.36 2.75
CA THR A 226 18.60 24.13 3.38
C THR A 226 19.81 23.24 3.59
N GLU A 227 20.98 23.80 3.88
CA GLU A 227 22.20 23.02 4.19
C GLU A 227 21.99 22.09 5.38
N THR A 228 21.29 22.53 6.41
CA THR A 228 20.95 21.71 7.58
C THR A 228 20.03 20.54 7.20
N GLU A 229 19.03 20.78 6.37
CA GLU A 229 18.11 19.76 5.87
C GLU A 229 18.84 18.75 4.94
N GLN A 230 19.71 19.25 4.05
CA GLN A 230 20.53 18.38 3.18
C GLN A 230 21.43 17.48 4.03
N TYR A 231 22.08 18.04 5.05
CA TYR A 231 22.87 17.26 5.98
C TYR A 231 22.03 16.20 6.70
N ALA A 232 20.85 16.58 7.25
CA ALA A 232 19.96 15.65 7.92
C ALA A 232 19.46 14.54 6.97
N MET A 233 19.10 14.87 5.73
CA MET A 233 18.75 13.88 4.69
C MET A 233 19.89 12.91 4.42
N GLY A 234 21.14 13.39 4.40
CA GLY A 234 22.32 12.56 4.20
C GLY A 234 22.66 11.65 5.39
N GLN A 235 22.33 12.08 6.62
CA GLN A 235 22.59 11.33 7.86
C GLN A 235 21.41 10.49 8.33
N ALA A 236 20.22 10.68 7.75
CA ALA A 236 19.02 9.94 8.17
C ALA A 236 19.25 8.43 8.10
N GLU A 237 19.01 7.77 9.21
CA GLU A 237 19.13 6.31 9.32
C GLU A 237 17.80 5.66 8.90
N LEU A 238 17.89 4.60 8.11
CA LEU A 238 16.77 3.73 7.79
C LEU A 238 16.94 2.43 8.56
N GLU A 239 15.84 1.83 8.98
CA GLU A 239 15.92 0.48 9.55
C GLU A 239 16.48 -0.51 8.52
N ASP A 240 17.41 -1.34 8.94
CA ASP A 240 17.92 -2.43 8.11
C ASP A 240 16.81 -3.45 7.84
N VAL A 241 16.81 -3.97 6.62
CA VAL A 241 15.91 -5.06 6.24
C VAL A 241 16.46 -6.38 6.80
N ASP A 242 16.00 -6.72 8.00
CA ASP A 242 16.44 -7.92 8.71
C ASP A 242 15.61 -9.15 8.28
N TRP A 243 16.18 -9.94 7.36
CA TRP A 243 15.57 -11.15 6.83
C TRP A 243 15.55 -12.33 7.83
N ASP A 244 16.32 -12.26 8.90
CA ASP A 244 16.46 -13.34 9.88
C ASP A 244 15.50 -13.16 11.07
N GLN A 245 14.71 -12.07 11.07
CA GLN A 245 13.68 -11.88 12.09
C GLN A 245 12.62 -12.99 12.04
N PRO A 246 12.14 -13.45 13.20
CA PRO A 246 11.09 -14.45 13.26
C PRO A 246 9.88 -14.03 12.42
N VAL A 247 9.44 -14.91 11.52
CA VAL A 247 8.29 -14.66 10.66
C VAL A 247 7.03 -14.52 11.53
N ARG A 248 6.49 -13.33 11.58
CA ARG A 248 5.19 -13.04 12.21
C ARG A 248 4.28 -12.48 11.13
N ARG A 249 3.45 -13.32 10.55
CA ARG A 249 2.50 -12.89 9.53
C ARG A 249 1.29 -12.24 10.18
N ARG A 250 0.90 -11.06 9.72
CA ARG A 250 -0.36 -10.42 10.08
C ARG A 250 -1.55 -11.20 9.50
N VAL A 251 -1.37 -11.74 8.30
CA VAL A 251 -2.29 -12.64 7.63
C VAL A 251 -1.65 -14.01 7.58
N PRO A 252 -2.10 -14.98 8.40
CA PRO A 252 -1.56 -16.33 8.35
C PRO A 252 -1.70 -16.92 6.93
N ALA A 253 -0.62 -17.48 6.42
CA ALA A 253 -0.58 -18.15 5.10
C ALA A 253 -1.08 -17.29 3.91
N GLY A 254 -0.92 -15.94 3.95
CA GLY A 254 -1.41 -15.10 2.86
C GLY A 254 -1.02 -13.64 2.93
N ILE A 255 -1.75 -12.82 2.19
CA ILE A 255 -1.52 -11.38 2.06
C ILE A 255 -2.83 -10.59 2.21
N LYS A 256 -2.74 -9.39 2.79
CA LYS A 256 -3.81 -8.41 2.74
C LYS A 256 -3.71 -7.63 1.42
N LEU A 257 -4.75 -7.69 0.59
CA LEU A 257 -4.83 -7.00 -0.69
C LEU A 257 -5.19 -5.51 -0.51
N LYS A 258 -6.22 -5.26 0.27
CA LYS A 258 -6.75 -3.94 0.64
C LYS A 258 -7.55 -4.06 1.94
N ALA A 259 -8.08 -2.96 2.46
CA ALA A 259 -8.97 -3.01 3.62
C ALA A 259 -10.12 -4.00 3.38
N GLY A 260 -10.28 -4.97 4.29
CA GLY A 260 -11.32 -6.00 4.23
C GLY A 260 -11.14 -7.06 3.15
N ALA A 261 -10.02 -7.09 2.41
CA ALA A 261 -9.76 -8.10 1.38
C ALA A 261 -8.43 -8.84 1.61
N PHE A 262 -8.51 -10.18 1.60
CA PHE A 262 -7.39 -11.06 1.91
C PHE A 262 -7.33 -12.22 0.92
N LEU A 263 -6.12 -12.60 0.53
CA LEU A 263 -5.82 -13.81 -0.22
C LEU A 263 -4.94 -14.71 0.64
N THR A 264 -5.41 -15.93 0.90
CA THR A 264 -4.73 -16.92 1.76
C THR A 264 -4.65 -18.26 1.06
N GLU A 265 -3.62 -19.03 1.36
CA GLU A 265 -3.48 -20.43 0.90
C GLU A 265 -2.79 -21.24 1.99
N GLN A 266 -3.41 -22.34 2.38
CA GLN A 266 -2.87 -23.27 3.38
C GLN A 266 -2.71 -24.66 2.80
N HIS A 267 -1.63 -25.32 3.19
CA HIS A 267 -1.31 -26.70 2.87
C HIS A 267 -1.26 -27.53 4.15
N TRP A 268 -1.82 -28.75 4.12
CA TRP A 268 -1.80 -29.67 5.24
C TRP A 268 -0.88 -30.88 4.98
N PRO A 269 -0.42 -31.56 6.06
CA PRO A 269 0.47 -32.74 5.92
C PRO A 269 -0.14 -33.90 5.14
N ASP A 270 -1.46 -33.99 5.03
CA ASP A 270 -2.17 -34.99 4.24
C ASP A 270 -2.14 -34.75 2.72
N GLY A 271 -1.44 -33.67 2.29
CA GLY A 271 -1.29 -33.27 0.88
C GLY A 271 -2.41 -32.41 0.35
N HIS A 272 -3.41 -32.10 1.17
CA HIS A 272 -4.48 -31.18 0.79
C HIS A 272 -4.08 -29.73 0.93
N TRP A 273 -4.74 -28.88 0.14
CA TRP A 273 -4.59 -27.44 0.20
C TRP A 273 -5.93 -26.71 -0.05
N LEU A 274 -6.04 -25.49 0.47
CA LEU A 274 -7.11 -24.52 0.19
C LEU A 274 -6.50 -23.17 -0.14
N ARG A 275 -7.07 -22.49 -1.13
CA ARG A 275 -6.83 -21.11 -1.46
C ARG A 275 -8.14 -20.33 -1.36
N VAL A 276 -8.12 -19.23 -0.64
CA VAL A 276 -9.32 -18.44 -0.31
C VAL A 276 -9.04 -16.98 -0.55
N TRP A 277 -9.89 -16.34 -1.32
CA TRP A 277 -9.98 -14.90 -1.42
C TRP A 277 -11.26 -14.43 -0.73
N THR A 278 -11.11 -13.64 0.32
CA THR A 278 -12.21 -13.02 1.04
C THR A 278 -12.27 -11.53 0.76
N GLU A 279 -13.45 -10.97 0.72
CA GLU A 279 -13.68 -9.53 0.60
C GLU A 279 -14.92 -9.12 1.40
N ASN A 280 -14.78 -8.11 2.26
CA ASN A 280 -15.86 -7.56 3.09
C ASN A 280 -16.62 -8.63 3.89
N GLY A 281 -15.90 -9.62 4.43
CA GLY A 281 -16.47 -10.68 5.25
C GLY A 281 -17.20 -11.78 4.47
N THR A 282 -17.03 -11.84 3.15
CA THR A 282 -17.57 -12.90 2.29
C THR A 282 -16.50 -13.59 1.48
N PHE A 283 -16.77 -14.81 1.02
CA PHE A 283 -15.92 -15.48 0.04
C PHE A 283 -16.07 -14.81 -1.33
N ARG A 284 -14.98 -14.36 -1.91
CA ARG A 284 -14.91 -13.86 -3.28
C ARG A 284 -14.58 -15.00 -4.25
N ARG A 285 -13.64 -15.87 -3.85
CA ARG A 285 -13.22 -17.04 -4.61
C ARG A 285 -12.61 -18.08 -3.69
N VAL A 286 -12.88 -19.37 -3.97
CA VAL A 286 -12.34 -20.49 -3.20
C VAL A 286 -11.89 -21.59 -4.16
N ALA A 287 -10.74 -22.21 -3.89
CA ALA A 287 -10.29 -23.40 -4.57
C ALA A 287 -9.61 -24.35 -3.58
N GLY A 288 -9.72 -25.66 -3.81
CA GLY A 288 -9.12 -26.66 -2.95
C GLY A 288 -8.77 -27.93 -3.70
N SER A 289 -7.79 -28.69 -3.19
CA SER A 289 -7.27 -29.90 -3.82
C SER A 289 -8.29 -31.04 -3.91
N ALA A 290 -9.32 -31.04 -3.08
CA ALA A 290 -10.37 -32.05 -3.09
C ALA A 290 -11.51 -31.75 -4.06
N TRP A 291 -11.51 -30.57 -4.68
CA TRP A 291 -12.61 -30.09 -5.50
C TRP A 291 -12.22 -29.98 -6.96
N SER A 292 -13.17 -30.25 -7.84
CA SER A 292 -12.98 -29.97 -9.27
C SER A 292 -12.92 -28.47 -9.52
N ALA A 293 -12.29 -28.06 -10.61
CA ALA A 293 -12.22 -26.65 -10.99
C ALA A 293 -13.62 -26.02 -11.06
N GLY A 294 -13.79 -24.89 -10.41
CA GLY A 294 -15.05 -24.16 -10.36
C GLY A 294 -16.04 -24.59 -9.27
N GLN A 295 -15.86 -25.74 -8.62
CA GLN A 295 -16.77 -26.16 -7.53
C GLN A 295 -16.71 -25.21 -6.32
N GLY A 296 -15.55 -24.62 -6.03
CA GLY A 296 -15.43 -23.61 -4.98
C GLY A 296 -16.21 -22.32 -5.25
N ASP A 297 -16.59 -22.06 -6.51
CA ASP A 297 -17.33 -20.84 -6.89
C ASP A 297 -18.74 -20.81 -6.29
N THR A 298 -19.31 -21.97 -5.92
CA THR A 298 -20.62 -22.05 -5.23
C THR A 298 -20.59 -21.45 -3.83
N LEU A 299 -19.38 -21.25 -3.26
CA LEU A 299 -19.20 -20.58 -1.97
C LEU A 299 -19.10 -19.06 -2.10
N THR A 300 -19.05 -18.51 -3.32
CA THR A 300 -18.93 -17.06 -3.55
C THR A 300 -20.15 -16.32 -2.99
N GLY A 301 -19.87 -15.20 -2.27
CA GLY A 301 -20.90 -14.38 -1.63
C GLY A 301 -21.38 -14.89 -0.27
N LEU A 302 -21.02 -16.12 0.12
CA LEU A 302 -21.38 -16.62 1.44
C LEU A 302 -20.53 -15.96 2.53
N GLN A 303 -21.17 -15.73 3.67
CA GLN A 303 -20.48 -15.34 4.91
C GLN A 303 -20.06 -16.59 5.69
N PRO A 304 -19.00 -16.50 6.51
CA PRO A 304 -18.58 -17.61 7.34
C PRO A 304 -19.61 -17.87 8.43
N GLY A 305 -20.39 -18.91 8.23
CA GLY A 305 -21.27 -19.47 9.23
C GLY A 305 -21.32 -20.97 9.04
N LEU A 306 -20.96 -21.73 10.06
CA LEU A 306 -20.86 -23.20 9.98
C LEU A 306 -22.10 -23.87 9.39
N ALA A 307 -23.29 -23.31 9.58
CA ALA A 307 -24.54 -23.88 9.07
C ALA A 307 -24.68 -23.75 7.54
N GLN A 308 -24.47 -22.56 6.99
CA GLN A 308 -24.57 -22.32 5.56
C GLN A 308 -23.43 -22.98 4.78
N LEU A 309 -22.21 -22.93 5.33
CA LEU A 309 -21.07 -23.64 4.74
C LEU A 309 -21.28 -25.16 4.71
N ARG A 310 -21.92 -25.74 5.73
CA ARG A 310 -22.21 -27.19 5.76
C ARG A 310 -23.11 -27.65 4.62
N GLU A 311 -24.17 -26.94 4.31
CA GLU A 311 -25.09 -27.31 3.23
C GLU A 311 -24.35 -27.31 1.88
N GLN A 312 -23.65 -26.22 1.58
CA GLN A 312 -22.91 -26.10 0.32
C GLN A 312 -21.73 -27.09 0.24
N LEU A 313 -21.01 -27.27 1.34
CA LEU A 313 -19.90 -28.21 1.39
C LEU A 313 -20.38 -29.69 1.32
N GLN A 314 -21.62 -29.99 1.76
CA GLN A 314 -22.18 -31.32 1.61
C GLN A 314 -22.34 -31.70 0.14
N GLU A 315 -22.64 -30.74 -0.73
CA GLU A 315 -22.74 -30.95 -2.17
C GLU A 315 -21.37 -31.09 -2.83
N ILE A 316 -20.35 -30.34 -2.35
CA ILE A 316 -19.01 -30.30 -2.97
C ILE A 316 -18.10 -31.42 -2.43
N ALA A 317 -18.11 -31.67 -1.12
CA ALA A 317 -17.18 -32.52 -0.41
C ALA A 317 -17.82 -33.77 0.23
N GLY A 318 -19.14 -33.90 0.16
CA GLY A 318 -19.85 -35.09 0.66
C GLY A 318 -19.55 -35.39 2.12
N LYS A 319 -19.00 -36.58 2.41
CA LYS A 319 -18.68 -37.03 3.77
C LYS A 319 -17.62 -36.21 4.48
N GLU A 320 -16.81 -35.46 3.74
CA GLU A 320 -15.72 -34.62 4.28
C GLU A 320 -16.15 -33.16 4.50
N ALA A 321 -17.43 -32.84 4.30
CA ALA A 321 -17.94 -31.46 4.40
C ALA A 321 -17.58 -30.77 5.73
N LEU A 322 -17.58 -31.50 6.84
CA LEU A 322 -17.22 -30.96 8.14
C LEU A 322 -15.74 -30.56 8.19
N LEU A 323 -14.86 -31.46 7.77
CA LEU A 323 -13.41 -31.23 7.72
C LEU A 323 -13.07 -30.02 6.84
N TRP A 324 -13.68 -29.94 5.67
CA TRP A 324 -13.43 -28.82 4.75
C TRP A 324 -14.02 -27.50 5.26
N GLY A 325 -15.12 -27.55 6.01
CA GLY A 325 -15.67 -26.38 6.69
C GLY A 325 -14.73 -25.82 7.76
N GLU A 326 -14.15 -26.67 8.58
CA GLU A 326 -13.14 -26.28 9.58
C GLU A 326 -11.89 -25.71 8.91
N ARG A 327 -11.38 -26.36 7.87
CA ARG A 327 -10.22 -25.88 7.09
C ARG A 327 -10.48 -24.53 6.42
N LEU A 328 -11.66 -24.30 5.88
CA LEU A 328 -12.06 -23.02 5.31
C LEU A 328 -12.05 -21.90 6.37
N LEU A 329 -12.60 -22.17 7.55
CA LEU A 329 -12.63 -21.20 8.64
C LEU A 329 -11.23 -20.93 9.21
N GLU A 330 -10.34 -21.93 9.19
CA GLU A 330 -8.94 -21.78 9.59
C GLU A 330 -8.13 -20.97 8.57
N THR A 331 -8.39 -21.16 7.27
CA THR A 331 -7.63 -20.52 6.19
C THR A 331 -8.11 -19.11 5.92
N ALA A 332 -9.40 -18.85 5.99
CA ALA A 332 -9.99 -17.58 5.63
C ALA A 332 -9.74 -16.51 6.70
N VAL A 333 -9.38 -15.30 6.27
CA VAL A 333 -9.28 -14.11 7.12
C VAL A 333 -10.47 -13.19 6.82
N TRP A 334 -11.16 -12.74 7.87
CA TRP A 334 -12.46 -12.06 7.77
C TRP A 334 -12.44 -10.60 8.18
N ALA A 335 -11.46 -10.20 8.99
CA ALA A 335 -11.35 -8.85 9.55
C ALA A 335 -9.89 -8.37 9.59
N ASP A 336 -9.74 -7.07 9.64
CA ASP A 336 -8.45 -6.37 9.76
C ASP A 336 -7.83 -6.50 11.16
#